data_e3a192fad7d8683acd36ff5f7333b022
#
_entry.id   e3a192fad7d8683acd36ff5f7333b022
#
_cell.length_a   1.000
_cell.length_b   1.000
_cell.length_c   1.000
_cell.angle_alpha   90.00
_cell.angle_beta   90.00
_cell.angle_gamma   90.00
#
_symmetry.space_group_name_H-M   'P 1'
#
loop_
_entity.id
_entity.type
_entity.pdbx_description
1 polymer ?
#
loop_
_entity_poly.entity_id
_entity_poly.type
_entity_poly.pdbx_seq_one_letter_code
_entity_poly.pdbx_strand_id
1 'polypeptide(L)'
;MQSATSDSSSMECAPTHSLKFICGAERPEDVARIPGTRWLVFSGFSNGAGLKLVDSSAHSMRLWYSGTPDQLQHDRQAFPHCSSPPSAQSFNAQGISLRTAAPSSHRLYVANHGGRESIEVFLIDARAGEPKLSWIGCVLLPEGIAANSVATFSDGTILASVLTHPGTTITDFVLGKTTGGVYEWRPGADGFKLLKGTELPGNNGIETSIDDNEFYVVAFGWRSVVVFSRADPSKPLRRAAAPGFMPDNIHWHEGRLLLAGMQVDEPACGGLRKIVDGKADGMLCHRGYGVAQLDPATMQFKLIAYDGPDPAFNGVSAAVLVDNDLWLASYQSDRVAVRRLSYPLSR
;
A
#
# COMPACT_ATOMS: atom_id res chain seq x y z
N MET A 1 -36.01 35.55 -4.33
CA MET A 1 -35.78 34.18 -4.80
C MET A 1 -34.37 33.80 -4.41
N GLN A 2 -34.23 33.11 -3.30
CA GLN A 2 -32.95 32.54 -2.86
C GLN A 2 -32.77 31.20 -3.58
N SER A 3 -31.75 31.12 -4.41
CA SER A 3 -31.32 29.90 -5.07
C SER A 3 -30.70 28.97 -3.99
N ALA A 4 -31.36 27.88 -3.67
CA ALA A 4 -30.78 26.82 -2.87
C ALA A 4 -29.74 26.09 -3.73
N THR A 5 -28.47 26.36 -3.50
CA THR A 5 -27.41 25.49 -3.96
C THR A 5 -27.51 24.20 -3.15
N SER A 6 -28.09 23.16 -3.72
CA SER A 6 -28.11 21.83 -3.14
C SER A 6 -26.64 21.34 -2.98
N ASP A 7 -26.31 21.02 -1.76
CA ASP A 7 -25.02 20.52 -1.33
C ASP A 7 -24.79 19.13 -1.98
N SER A 8 -24.24 19.09 -3.19
CA SER A 8 -23.94 17.86 -3.92
C SER A 8 -22.87 17.02 -3.20
N SER A 9 -22.02 17.62 -2.36
CA SER A 9 -20.96 16.97 -1.62
C SER A 9 -21.47 16.01 -0.53
N SER A 10 -22.64 16.29 0.06
CA SER A 10 -23.19 15.46 1.14
C SER A 10 -23.80 14.15 0.65
N MET A 11 -24.31 14.09 -0.57
CA MET A 11 -24.85 12.85 -1.17
C MET A 11 -23.76 11.91 -1.68
N GLU A 12 -22.61 12.43 -2.10
CA GLU A 12 -21.50 11.63 -2.64
C GLU A 12 -20.76 10.82 -1.55
N CYS A 13 -20.85 11.22 -0.28
CA CYS A 13 -20.20 10.54 0.84
C CYS A 13 -21.17 9.78 1.75
N ALA A 14 -22.37 9.51 1.27
CA ALA A 14 -23.35 8.73 2.02
C ALA A 14 -22.87 7.29 2.25
N PRO A 15 -23.10 6.71 3.44
CA PRO A 15 -22.76 5.32 3.70
C PRO A 15 -23.59 4.39 2.81
N THR A 16 -23.00 3.26 2.45
CA THR A 16 -23.73 2.14 1.84
C THR A 16 -24.18 1.13 2.91
N HIS A 17 -24.73 0.01 2.50
CA HIS A 17 -25.24 -1.00 3.44
C HIS A 17 -24.17 -1.50 4.44
N SER A 18 -22.93 -1.68 4.01
CA SER A 18 -21.85 -2.26 4.82
C SER A 18 -20.67 -1.33 5.09
N LEU A 19 -20.56 -0.20 4.38
CA LEU A 19 -19.42 0.69 4.43
C LEU A 19 -19.82 2.12 4.81
N LYS A 20 -19.01 2.74 5.68
CA LYS A 20 -18.96 4.18 5.91
C LYS A 20 -17.77 4.75 5.18
N PHE A 21 -17.83 6.02 4.79
CA PHE A 21 -16.79 6.65 3.98
C PHE A 21 -16.24 7.93 4.60
N ILE A 22 -14.98 8.21 4.27
CA ILE A 22 -14.34 9.51 4.37
C ILE A 22 -13.91 9.87 2.95
N CYS A 23 -14.56 10.88 2.35
CA CYS A 23 -14.35 11.25 0.95
C CYS A 23 -13.21 12.25 0.76
N GLY A 24 -12.76 12.40 -0.50
CA GLY A 24 -11.67 13.31 -0.87
C GLY A 24 -10.28 12.75 -0.63
N ALA A 25 -10.15 11.43 -0.60
CA ALA A 25 -8.86 10.76 -0.37
C ALA A 25 -7.98 10.67 -1.64
N GLU A 26 -8.55 10.78 -2.83
CA GLU A 26 -7.85 10.75 -4.13
C GLU A 26 -6.99 9.50 -4.31
N ARG A 27 -7.66 8.33 -4.45
CA ARG A 27 -7.04 7.02 -4.60
C ARG A 27 -6.12 6.67 -3.43
N PRO A 28 -6.69 6.48 -2.22
CA PRO A 28 -5.91 6.07 -1.05
C PRO A 28 -5.45 4.61 -1.21
N GLU A 29 -4.33 4.39 -1.87
CA GLU A 29 -3.90 3.07 -2.36
C GLU A 29 -3.39 2.17 -1.24
N ASP A 30 -2.69 2.74 -0.25
CA ASP A 30 -2.13 1.98 0.87
C ASP A 30 -2.40 2.66 2.21
N VAL A 31 -2.35 1.88 3.30
CA VAL A 31 -2.66 2.36 4.65
C VAL A 31 -1.78 1.71 5.72
N ALA A 32 -1.29 2.51 6.65
CA ALA A 32 -0.58 2.05 7.84
C ALA A 32 -1.11 2.74 9.10
N ARG A 33 -1.18 2.00 10.22
CA ARG A 33 -1.45 2.58 11.53
C ARG A 33 -0.14 3.05 12.19
N ILE A 34 -0.12 4.26 12.71
CA ILE A 34 1.00 4.75 13.52
C ILE A 34 0.95 4.02 14.89
N PRO A 35 1.98 3.22 15.23
CA PRO A 35 1.95 2.35 16.41
C PRO A 35 1.67 3.10 17.70
N GLY A 36 0.82 2.52 18.55
CA GLY A 36 0.47 3.11 19.85
C GLY A 36 -0.47 4.31 19.76
N THR A 37 -1.02 4.62 18.59
CA THR A 37 -1.90 5.77 18.39
C THR A 37 -3.22 5.40 17.72
N ARG A 38 -4.16 6.38 17.64
CA ARG A 38 -5.39 6.29 16.85
C ARG A 38 -5.21 6.75 15.40
N TRP A 39 -4.00 7.19 15.02
CA TRP A 39 -3.74 7.81 13.73
C TRP A 39 -3.38 6.79 12.65
N LEU A 40 -3.95 6.99 11.46
CA LEU A 40 -3.66 6.22 10.27
C LEU A 40 -3.03 7.14 9.21
N VAL A 41 -2.13 6.56 8.43
CA VAL A 41 -1.55 7.19 7.24
C VAL A 41 -2.13 6.50 6.02
N PHE A 42 -2.71 7.26 5.10
CA PHE A 42 -3.09 6.78 3.78
C PHE A 42 -2.22 7.44 2.74
N SER A 43 -1.77 6.67 1.76
CA SER A 43 -1.15 7.20 0.54
C SER A 43 -2.23 7.76 -0.40
N GLY A 44 -1.85 8.57 -1.38
CA GLY A 44 -2.73 9.10 -2.42
C GLY A 44 -2.11 8.87 -3.79
N PHE A 45 -2.65 7.92 -4.56
CA PHE A 45 -2.09 7.47 -5.84
C PHE A 45 -2.57 8.34 -7.01
N SER A 46 -2.32 9.63 -6.91
CA SER A 46 -2.44 10.60 -8.00
C SER A 46 -1.55 11.81 -7.76
N ASN A 47 -1.27 12.59 -8.79
CA ASN A 47 -0.40 13.76 -8.67
C ASN A 47 -1.00 14.78 -7.70
N GLY A 48 -0.23 15.16 -6.68
CA GLY A 48 -0.63 16.08 -5.62
C GLY A 48 -1.49 15.47 -4.51
N ALA A 49 -1.92 14.21 -4.63
CA ALA A 49 -2.69 13.54 -3.58
C ALA A 49 -1.86 13.28 -2.32
N GLY A 50 -0.59 12.93 -2.44
CA GLY A 50 0.38 12.85 -1.35
C GLY A 50 -0.02 11.92 -0.21
N LEU A 51 0.30 12.32 1.02
CA LEU A 51 -0.04 11.58 2.24
C LEU A 51 -1.22 12.21 2.97
N LYS A 52 -2.15 11.39 3.44
CA LYS A 52 -3.29 11.78 4.25
C LYS A 52 -3.11 11.28 5.69
N LEU A 53 -3.39 12.13 6.67
CA LEU A 53 -3.49 11.72 8.09
C LEU A 53 -4.96 11.59 8.45
N VAL A 54 -5.31 10.42 9.01
CA VAL A 54 -6.69 10.10 9.41
C VAL A 54 -6.75 9.88 10.91
N ASP A 55 -7.67 10.56 11.58
CA ASP A 55 -8.05 10.26 12.97
C ASP A 55 -9.14 9.19 12.97
N SER A 56 -8.78 7.97 13.38
CA SER A 56 -9.71 6.84 13.38
C SER A 56 -10.86 6.98 14.37
N SER A 57 -10.70 7.79 15.42
CA SER A 57 -11.73 8.05 16.42
C SER A 57 -12.71 9.13 15.97
N ALA A 58 -12.21 10.19 15.32
CA ALA A 58 -13.02 11.31 14.82
C ALA A 58 -13.58 11.06 13.42
N HIS A 59 -13.13 10.03 12.72
CA HIS A 59 -13.42 9.76 11.30
C HIS A 59 -13.16 10.99 10.43
N SER A 60 -12.03 11.66 10.66
CA SER A 60 -11.63 12.84 9.92
C SER A 60 -10.29 12.64 9.22
N MET A 61 -10.12 13.30 8.08
CA MET A 61 -8.93 13.18 7.23
C MET A 61 -8.43 14.55 6.81
N ARG A 62 -7.11 14.69 6.66
CA ARG A 62 -6.48 15.87 6.08
C ARG A 62 -5.23 15.53 5.29
N LEU A 63 -4.86 16.40 4.37
CA LEU A 63 -3.54 16.33 3.73
C LEU A 63 -2.46 16.51 4.81
N TRP A 64 -1.45 15.63 4.82
CA TRP A 64 -0.44 15.62 5.87
C TRP A 64 0.89 16.21 5.44
N TYR A 65 1.32 15.93 4.22
CA TYR A 65 2.54 16.51 3.66
C TYR A 65 2.18 17.69 2.74
N SER A 66 2.69 18.87 3.05
CA SER A 66 2.49 20.10 2.28
C SER A 66 3.80 20.71 1.77
N GLY A 67 4.95 20.14 2.16
CA GLY A 67 6.28 20.62 1.74
C GLY A 67 6.70 21.95 2.39
N THR A 68 6.08 22.32 3.51
CA THR A 68 6.44 23.54 4.26
C THR A 68 7.81 23.39 4.93
N PRO A 69 8.55 24.48 5.18
CA PRO A 69 9.91 24.41 5.75
C PRO A 69 10.02 23.64 7.06
N ASP A 70 8.99 23.66 7.90
CA ASP A 70 8.92 22.92 9.16
C ASP A 70 8.80 21.41 8.98
N GLN A 71 8.39 20.96 7.79
CA GLN A 71 8.34 19.55 7.40
C GLN A 71 9.64 19.06 6.73
N LEU A 72 10.70 19.84 6.67
CA LEU A 72 11.93 19.50 5.95
C LEU A 72 13.11 19.37 6.91
N GLN A 73 13.62 18.15 7.05
CA GLN A 73 14.76 17.82 7.94
C GLN A 73 15.76 16.90 7.20
N HIS A 74 16.28 17.37 6.07
CA HIS A 74 17.11 16.53 5.18
C HIS A 74 18.34 15.96 5.89
N ASP A 75 18.40 14.64 6.00
CA ASP A 75 19.57 13.88 6.45
C ASP A 75 20.49 13.57 5.24
N ARG A 76 21.36 14.53 4.93
CA ARG A 76 22.29 14.42 3.80
C ARG A 76 23.35 13.33 3.99
N GLN A 77 23.57 12.90 5.22
CA GLN A 77 24.53 11.82 5.50
C GLN A 77 23.91 10.46 5.15
N ALA A 78 22.65 10.24 5.55
CA ALA A 78 21.94 9.00 5.23
C ALA A 78 21.50 8.92 3.76
N PHE A 79 21.14 10.07 3.15
CA PHE A 79 20.60 10.15 1.78
C PHE A 79 21.36 11.16 0.92
N PRO A 80 22.67 10.93 0.64
CA PRO A 80 23.53 11.93 -0.04
C PRO A 80 23.12 12.21 -1.48
N HIS A 81 22.47 11.26 -2.17
CA HIS A 81 22.05 11.38 -3.57
C HIS A 81 20.66 11.96 -3.76
N CYS A 82 19.96 12.28 -2.67
CA CYS A 82 18.65 12.92 -2.68
C CYS A 82 18.80 14.43 -2.69
N SER A 83 18.48 15.09 -3.81
CA SER A 83 18.76 16.52 -3.97
C SER A 83 17.77 17.45 -3.28
N SER A 84 16.49 17.06 -3.22
CA SER A 84 15.38 17.92 -2.74
C SER A 84 14.18 17.10 -2.28
N PRO A 85 13.28 17.68 -1.46
CA PRO A 85 12.02 17.05 -1.11
C PRO A 85 11.10 16.89 -2.32
N PRO A 86 10.11 15.98 -2.27
CA PRO A 86 9.10 15.90 -3.31
C PRO A 86 8.24 17.16 -3.31
N SER A 87 7.86 17.65 -4.49
CA SER A 87 6.92 18.77 -4.59
C SER A 87 5.52 18.29 -4.14
N ALA A 88 4.90 19.00 -3.22
CA ALA A 88 3.55 18.66 -2.75
C ALA A 88 2.52 18.63 -3.90
N GLN A 89 2.71 19.46 -4.94
CA GLN A 89 1.81 19.53 -6.10
C GLN A 89 1.91 18.32 -7.04
N SER A 90 3.01 17.61 -7.02
CA SER A 90 3.19 16.42 -7.85
C SER A 90 3.35 15.13 -7.04
N PHE A 91 3.46 15.20 -5.70
CA PHE A 91 3.68 14.03 -4.86
C PHE A 91 2.57 12.99 -5.05
N ASN A 92 2.94 11.87 -5.65
CA ASN A 92 2.06 10.78 -6.02
C ASN A 92 2.49 9.54 -5.23
N ALA A 93 1.91 9.36 -4.06
CA ALA A 93 2.27 8.32 -3.11
C ALA A 93 1.50 7.03 -3.41
N GLN A 94 2.22 5.91 -3.58
CA GLN A 94 1.65 4.59 -3.73
C GLN A 94 1.92 3.74 -2.47
N GLY A 95 2.58 2.60 -2.57
CA GLY A 95 2.84 1.74 -1.42
C GLY A 95 3.64 2.42 -0.32
N ILE A 96 3.32 2.13 0.93
CA ILE A 96 3.98 2.71 2.10
C ILE A 96 4.46 1.61 3.06
N SER A 97 5.51 1.91 3.80
CA SER A 97 6.00 1.05 4.90
C SER A 97 6.34 1.90 6.11
N LEU A 98 5.91 1.47 7.28
CA LEU A 98 6.14 2.17 8.53
C LEU A 98 6.96 1.32 9.48
N ARG A 99 8.11 1.86 9.92
CA ARG A 99 9.03 1.18 10.83
C ARG A 99 9.26 1.99 12.09
N THR A 100 9.11 1.38 13.26
CA THR A 100 9.44 2.02 14.54
C THR A 100 10.95 2.14 14.66
N ALA A 101 11.43 3.37 14.86
CA ALA A 101 12.85 3.69 15.07
C ALA A 101 13.18 3.83 16.55
N ALA A 102 12.26 4.37 17.35
CA ALA A 102 12.34 4.51 18.79
C ALA A 102 10.91 4.66 19.36
N PRO A 103 10.70 4.60 20.68
CA PRO A 103 9.38 4.86 21.25
C PRO A 103 8.79 6.17 20.74
N SER A 104 7.58 6.09 20.16
CA SER A 104 6.87 7.22 19.54
C SER A 104 7.60 7.93 18.39
N SER A 105 8.64 7.32 17.82
CA SER A 105 9.36 7.81 16.64
C SER A 105 9.40 6.73 15.58
N HIS A 106 8.94 7.05 14.37
CA HIS A 106 8.81 6.07 13.29
C HIS A 106 9.39 6.64 12.00
N ARG A 107 9.88 5.77 11.13
CA ARG A 107 10.19 6.11 9.74
C ARG A 107 9.09 5.61 8.83
N LEU A 108 8.63 6.48 7.94
CA LEU A 108 7.69 6.15 6.88
C LEU A 108 8.43 6.21 5.55
N TYR A 109 8.35 5.13 4.81
CA TYR A 109 8.89 4.98 3.47
C TYR A 109 7.74 4.96 2.49
N VAL A 110 7.87 5.68 1.37
CA VAL A 110 6.77 5.90 0.42
C VAL A 110 7.28 5.75 -0.99
N ALA A 111 6.67 4.86 -1.77
CA ALA A 111 6.88 4.81 -3.21
C ALA A 111 6.24 6.05 -3.86
N ASN A 112 7.04 6.86 -4.56
CA ASN A 112 6.60 8.10 -5.19
C ASN A 112 6.81 8.05 -6.70
N HIS A 113 5.78 8.46 -7.44
CA HIS A 113 5.77 8.59 -8.91
C HIS A 113 5.71 10.04 -9.39
N GLY A 114 5.56 10.98 -8.46
CA GLY A 114 5.36 12.39 -8.79
C GLY A 114 6.67 13.17 -8.95
N GLY A 115 6.93 13.63 -10.18
CA GLY A 115 8.14 14.39 -10.49
C GLY A 115 9.43 13.55 -10.60
N ARG A 116 9.46 12.38 -9.97
CA ARG A 116 10.53 11.37 -10.04
C ARG A 116 10.07 10.03 -9.50
N GLU A 117 10.71 8.95 -9.92
CA GLU A 117 10.57 7.63 -9.33
C GLU A 117 11.54 7.48 -8.15
N SER A 118 11.00 7.34 -6.93
CA SER A 118 11.80 7.33 -5.70
C SER A 118 11.10 6.62 -4.56
N ILE A 119 11.88 6.19 -3.57
CA ILE A 119 11.37 5.93 -2.23
C ILE A 119 11.67 7.17 -1.39
N GLU A 120 10.62 7.90 -1.02
CA GLU A 120 10.72 9.05 -0.12
C GLU A 120 10.70 8.58 1.32
N VAL A 121 11.50 9.22 2.17
CA VAL A 121 11.65 8.82 3.59
C VAL A 121 11.26 9.98 4.49
N PHE A 122 10.36 9.69 5.42
CA PHE A 122 9.86 10.64 6.40
C PHE A 122 10.12 10.15 7.83
N LEU A 123 10.31 11.09 8.73
CA LEU A 123 10.29 10.88 10.17
C LEU A 123 8.90 11.23 10.71
N ILE A 124 8.32 10.37 11.53
CA ILE A 124 7.08 10.61 12.26
C ILE A 124 7.43 10.75 13.74
N ASP A 125 7.07 11.88 14.33
CA ASP A 125 7.11 12.12 15.77
C ASP A 125 5.69 12.06 16.35
N ALA A 126 5.41 10.98 17.09
CA ALA A 126 4.10 10.69 17.68
C ALA A 126 4.06 10.94 19.21
N ARG A 127 5.01 11.71 19.76
CA ARG A 127 5.09 12.00 21.23
C ARG A 127 3.97 12.93 21.70
N ALA A 128 3.46 13.80 20.86
CA ALA A 128 2.48 14.81 21.22
C ALA A 128 1.17 14.58 20.44
N GLY A 129 0.17 13.95 21.06
CA GLY A 129 -1.21 13.83 20.57
C GLY A 129 -1.38 13.58 19.05
N GLU A 130 -1.26 14.62 18.24
CA GLU A 130 -1.23 14.52 16.79
C GLU A 130 0.20 14.36 16.28
N PRO A 131 0.47 13.34 15.42
CA PRO A 131 1.82 13.06 14.93
C PRO A 131 2.30 14.16 13.97
N LYS A 132 3.59 14.48 14.06
CA LYS A 132 4.29 15.39 13.14
C LYS A 132 5.05 14.59 12.09
N LEU A 133 5.07 15.10 10.86
CA LEU A 133 5.76 14.51 9.72
C LEU A 133 6.90 15.42 9.28
N SER A 134 8.10 14.85 9.09
CA SER A 134 9.24 15.57 8.53
C SER A 134 9.88 14.71 7.44
N TRP A 135 10.05 15.25 6.23
CA TRP A 135 10.81 14.59 5.17
C TRP A 135 12.30 14.64 5.51
N ILE A 136 12.98 13.48 5.41
CA ILE A 136 14.40 13.35 5.76
C ILE A 136 15.28 12.93 4.59
N GLY A 137 14.71 12.49 3.46
CA GLY A 137 15.49 12.11 2.28
C GLY A 137 14.75 11.22 1.32
N CYS A 138 15.48 10.72 0.33
CA CYS A 138 14.96 9.79 -0.65
C CYS A 138 16.05 8.89 -1.24
N VAL A 139 15.63 7.80 -1.87
CA VAL A 139 16.46 6.96 -2.74
C VAL A 139 15.79 6.88 -4.11
N LEU A 140 16.51 7.26 -5.17
CA LEU A 140 15.99 7.22 -6.54
C LEU A 140 15.95 5.80 -7.07
N LEU A 141 14.91 5.44 -7.82
CA LEU A 141 14.82 4.21 -8.57
C LEU A 141 15.71 4.33 -9.84
N PRO A 142 16.17 3.20 -10.39
CA PRO A 142 16.84 3.18 -11.70
C PRO A 142 15.91 3.72 -12.78
N GLU A 143 16.51 4.28 -13.85
CA GLU A 143 15.73 4.79 -14.98
C GLU A 143 14.77 3.76 -15.57
N GLY A 144 13.53 4.14 -15.80
CA GLY A 144 12.47 3.28 -16.32
C GLY A 144 11.90 2.29 -15.31
N ILE A 145 12.29 2.34 -14.04
CA ILE A 145 11.78 1.48 -12.95
C ILE A 145 10.90 2.31 -12.03
N ALA A 146 9.67 1.84 -11.83
CA ALA A 146 8.69 2.39 -10.91
C ALA A 146 8.39 1.39 -9.78
N ALA A 147 8.54 1.82 -8.53
CA ALA A 147 8.23 0.98 -7.37
C ALA A 147 6.71 0.92 -7.15
N ASN A 148 6.16 -0.27 -6.96
CA ASN A 148 4.76 -0.42 -6.54
C ASN A 148 4.63 -0.29 -5.02
N SER A 149 5.43 -1.03 -4.27
CA SER A 149 5.41 -1.02 -2.81
C SER A 149 6.83 -1.04 -2.24
N VAL A 150 6.95 -0.84 -0.93
CA VAL A 150 8.22 -0.72 -0.23
C VAL A 150 8.18 -1.45 1.10
N ALA A 151 9.28 -2.07 1.50
CA ALA A 151 9.50 -2.62 2.84
C ALA A 151 10.93 -2.36 3.30
N THR A 152 11.19 -2.47 4.60
CA THR A 152 12.52 -2.19 5.14
C THR A 152 12.94 -3.18 6.21
N PHE A 153 14.21 -3.57 6.21
CA PHE A 153 14.84 -4.29 7.30
C PHE A 153 15.28 -3.34 8.44
N SER A 154 15.57 -3.90 9.59
CA SER A 154 15.95 -3.12 10.79
C SER A 154 17.26 -2.35 10.62
N ASP A 155 18.17 -2.81 9.75
CA ASP A 155 19.44 -2.17 9.43
C ASP A 155 19.30 -0.99 8.45
N GLY A 156 18.08 -0.66 8.02
CA GLY A 156 17.79 0.42 7.07
C GLY A 156 17.90 0.01 5.60
N THR A 157 18.13 -1.27 5.30
CA THR A 157 18.01 -1.80 3.93
C THR A 157 16.58 -1.64 3.44
N ILE A 158 16.39 -1.07 2.27
CA ILE A 158 15.09 -0.83 1.63
C ILE A 158 14.89 -1.85 0.50
N LEU A 159 13.73 -2.49 0.50
CA LEU A 159 13.23 -3.29 -0.61
C LEU A 159 12.11 -2.55 -1.33
N ALA A 160 12.17 -2.49 -2.65
CA ALA A 160 11.12 -1.94 -3.50
C ALA A 160 10.60 -3.05 -4.44
N SER A 161 9.31 -3.35 -4.38
CA SER A 161 8.67 -4.22 -5.37
C SER A 161 8.34 -3.44 -6.64
N VAL A 162 8.56 -4.06 -7.79
CA VAL A 162 8.31 -3.48 -9.11
C VAL A 162 7.33 -4.38 -9.85
N LEU A 163 6.17 -3.84 -10.18
CA LEU A 163 5.07 -4.60 -10.79
C LEU A 163 5.39 -5.04 -12.22
N THR A 164 6.00 -4.13 -13.00
CA THR A 164 6.33 -4.35 -14.40
C THR A 164 7.68 -3.74 -14.74
N HIS A 165 8.53 -4.49 -15.41
CA HIS A 165 9.74 -3.99 -16.05
C HIS A 165 9.42 -3.37 -17.43
N PRO A 166 10.27 -2.51 -17.97
CA PRO A 166 10.13 -2.00 -19.33
C PRO A 166 9.89 -3.12 -20.35
N GLY A 167 8.91 -2.93 -21.22
CA GLY A 167 8.52 -3.92 -22.23
C GLY A 167 7.52 -4.99 -21.76
N THR A 168 7.12 -5.00 -20.47
CA THR A 168 6.07 -5.86 -19.94
C THR A 168 4.82 -5.06 -19.58
N THR A 169 3.67 -5.73 -19.47
CA THR A 169 2.39 -5.07 -19.27
C THR A 169 1.57 -5.73 -18.15
N ILE A 170 0.54 -5.04 -17.68
CA ILE A 170 -0.48 -5.58 -16.76
C ILE A 170 -1.09 -6.88 -17.33
N THR A 171 -1.37 -6.92 -18.65
CA THR A 171 -1.90 -8.12 -19.31
C THR A 171 -0.94 -9.32 -19.16
N ASP A 172 0.37 -9.09 -19.25
CA ASP A 172 1.35 -10.16 -19.16
C ASP A 172 1.32 -10.82 -17.77
N PHE A 173 1.31 -10.04 -16.68
CA PHE A 173 1.25 -10.67 -15.36
C PHE A 173 -0.12 -11.28 -15.04
N VAL A 174 -1.21 -10.71 -15.54
CA VAL A 174 -2.54 -11.33 -15.43
C VAL A 174 -2.58 -12.69 -16.11
N LEU A 175 -1.84 -12.86 -17.20
CA LEU A 175 -1.63 -14.15 -17.89
C LEU A 175 -0.60 -15.04 -17.21
N GLY A 176 -0.05 -14.63 -16.09
CA GLY A 176 0.94 -15.40 -15.30
C GLY A 176 2.38 -15.31 -15.79
N LYS A 177 2.67 -14.38 -16.73
CA LYS A 177 4.05 -14.16 -17.17
C LYS A 177 4.80 -13.31 -16.14
N THR A 178 6.07 -13.60 -15.95
CA THR A 178 6.98 -12.80 -15.14
C THR A 178 7.14 -11.39 -15.72
N THR A 179 6.93 -10.37 -14.89
CA THR A 179 6.93 -8.98 -15.34
C THR A 179 7.71 -8.03 -14.44
N GLY A 180 7.83 -8.35 -13.16
CA GLY A 180 8.44 -7.48 -12.15
C GLY A 180 9.57 -8.16 -11.39
N GLY A 181 9.98 -7.55 -10.28
CA GLY A 181 11.03 -8.06 -9.40
C GLY A 181 11.12 -7.24 -8.12
N VAL A 182 12.04 -7.61 -7.22
CA VAL A 182 12.38 -6.85 -6.02
C VAL A 182 13.72 -6.18 -6.22
N TYR A 183 13.79 -4.90 -5.90
CA TYR A 183 15.01 -4.10 -5.90
C TYR A 183 15.43 -3.78 -4.47
N GLU A 184 16.72 -3.90 -4.19
CA GLU A 184 17.31 -3.65 -2.87
C GLU A 184 18.21 -2.41 -2.92
N TRP A 185 18.07 -1.54 -1.93
CA TRP A 185 19.04 -0.49 -1.61
C TRP A 185 19.55 -0.70 -0.19
N ARG A 186 20.84 -0.61 0.01
CA ARG A 186 21.48 -0.67 1.34
C ARG A 186 22.03 0.70 1.73
N PRO A 187 22.01 1.07 3.02
CA PRO A 187 22.62 2.31 3.47
C PRO A 187 24.04 2.48 2.92
N GLY A 188 24.29 3.64 2.28
CA GLY A 188 25.57 3.95 1.62
C GLY A 188 25.74 3.41 0.21
N ALA A 189 24.77 2.69 -0.35
CA ALA A 189 24.82 2.28 -1.76
C ALA A 189 24.42 3.43 -2.70
N ASP A 190 24.97 3.44 -3.90
CA ASP A 190 24.69 4.46 -4.93
C ASP A 190 23.25 4.42 -5.47
N GLY A 191 22.57 3.27 -5.38
CA GLY A 191 21.20 3.09 -5.88
C GLY A 191 20.66 1.68 -5.67
N PHE A 192 19.43 1.47 -6.10
CA PHE A 192 18.76 0.18 -6.07
C PHE A 192 19.37 -0.82 -7.06
N LYS A 193 19.39 -2.10 -6.68
CA LYS A 193 19.80 -3.23 -7.52
C LYS A 193 18.74 -4.34 -7.48
N LEU A 194 18.45 -4.91 -8.65
CA LEU A 194 17.54 -6.07 -8.75
C LEU A 194 18.11 -7.27 -7.97
N LEU A 195 17.31 -7.83 -7.09
CA LEU A 195 17.53 -9.13 -6.46
C LEU A 195 17.12 -10.22 -7.45
N LYS A 196 18.09 -10.82 -8.14
CA LYS A 196 17.84 -11.88 -9.13
C LYS A 196 17.17 -13.10 -8.47
N GLY A 197 16.16 -13.63 -9.14
CA GLY A 197 15.36 -14.76 -8.65
C GLY A 197 14.06 -14.34 -7.95
N THR A 198 13.85 -13.03 -7.75
CA THR A 198 12.63 -12.49 -7.15
C THR A 198 11.59 -12.07 -8.20
N GLU A 199 11.87 -12.33 -9.48
CA GLU A 199 10.99 -11.94 -10.58
C GLU A 199 9.74 -12.80 -10.61
N LEU A 200 8.57 -12.16 -10.46
CA LEU A 200 7.25 -12.80 -10.36
C LEU A 200 6.27 -12.18 -11.37
N PRO A 201 5.12 -12.82 -11.60
CA PRO A 201 4.02 -12.19 -12.32
C PRO A 201 3.39 -11.07 -11.47
N GLY A 202 3.89 -9.85 -11.64
CA GLY A 202 3.44 -8.66 -10.93
C GLY A 202 3.83 -8.67 -9.45
N ASN A 203 5.07 -8.28 -9.14
CA ASN A 203 5.51 -8.04 -7.76
C ASN A 203 4.78 -6.81 -7.20
N ASN A 204 3.79 -7.05 -6.36
CA ASN A 204 2.93 -6.03 -5.77
C ASN A 204 3.36 -5.73 -4.31
N GLY A 205 2.48 -5.83 -3.34
CA GLY A 205 2.81 -5.60 -1.94
C GLY A 205 4.05 -6.38 -1.47
N ILE A 206 4.84 -5.77 -0.60
CA ILE A 206 6.06 -6.36 -0.04
C ILE A 206 6.16 -6.05 1.45
N GLU A 207 6.64 -7.03 2.23
CA GLU A 207 6.89 -6.86 3.68
C GLU A 207 8.11 -7.69 4.11
N THR A 208 8.83 -7.23 5.13
CA THR A 208 9.96 -7.97 5.72
C THR A 208 9.53 -8.77 6.94
N SER A 209 10.20 -9.89 7.24
CA SER A 209 9.96 -10.61 8.49
C SER A 209 10.44 -9.82 9.71
N ILE A 210 9.83 -10.10 10.87
CA ILE A 210 10.16 -9.40 12.13
C ILE A 210 11.60 -9.66 12.56
N ASP A 211 12.14 -10.83 12.23
CA ASP A 211 13.51 -11.26 12.54
C ASP A 211 14.54 -10.88 11.45
N ASP A 212 14.12 -10.14 10.43
CA ASP A 212 14.94 -9.70 9.29
C ASP A 212 15.56 -10.83 8.42
N ASN A 213 15.08 -12.06 8.53
CA ASN A 213 15.64 -13.21 7.79
C ASN A 213 14.93 -13.47 6.45
N GLU A 214 13.70 -13.01 6.31
CA GLU A 214 12.86 -13.28 5.15
C GLU A 214 12.14 -12.01 4.68
N PHE A 215 11.57 -12.07 3.48
CA PHE A 215 10.62 -11.08 3.00
C PHE A 215 9.51 -11.74 2.18
N TYR A 216 8.35 -11.13 2.23
CA TYR A 216 7.10 -11.60 1.63
C TYR A 216 6.76 -10.70 0.46
N VAL A 217 6.46 -11.30 -0.70
CA VAL A 217 6.10 -10.56 -1.92
C VAL A 217 4.76 -11.08 -2.42
N VAL A 218 3.85 -10.18 -2.68
CA VAL A 218 2.60 -10.51 -3.36
C VAL A 218 2.89 -10.70 -4.85
N ALA A 219 2.72 -11.92 -5.34
CA ALA A 219 2.71 -12.23 -6.76
C ALA A 219 1.27 -12.08 -7.28
N PHE A 220 0.91 -10.88 -7.74
CA PHE A 220 -0.46 -10.53 -8.06
C PHE A 220 -1.07 -11.46 -9.13
N GLY A 221 -0.33 -11.75 -10.21
CA GLY A 221 -0.79 -12.65 -11.25
C GLY A 221 -1.00 -14.10 -10.78
N TRP A 222 -0.27 -14.54 -9.77
CA TRP A 222 -0.48 -15.83 -9.11
C TRP A 222 -1.47 -15.79 -7.95
N ARG A 223 -1.94 -14.61 -7.55
CA ARG A 223 -2.84 -14.43 -6.40
C ARG A 223 -2.26 -15.09 -5.14
N SER A 224 -0.99 -14.89 -4.89
CA SER A 224 -0.24 -15.61 -3.87
C SER A 224 0.74 -14.70 -3.15
N VAL A 225 1.06 -15.05 -1.92
CA VAL A 225 2.25 -14.54 -1.22
C VAL A 225 3.39 -15.51 -1.43
N VAL A 226 4.54 -14.99 -1.83
CA VAL A 226 5.79 -15.73 -2.04
C VAL A 226 6.81 -15.25 -1.02
N VAL A 227 7.50 -16.18 -0.37
CA VAL A 227 8.51 -15.89 0.65
C VAL A 227 9.89 -16.15 0.10
N PHE A 228 10.79 -15.21 0.33
CA PHE A 228 12.20 -15.31 -0.03
C PHE A 228 13.10 -15.20 1.20
N SER A 229 14.26 -15.85 1.15
CA SER A 229 15.34 -15.64 2.12
C SER A 229 16.03 -14.31 1.84
N ARG A 230 16.30 -13.51 2.88
CA ARG A 230 17.14 -12.33 2.76
C ARG A 230 18.58 -12.69 2.36
N ALA A 231 19.10 -13.78 2.90
CA ALA A 231 20.48 -14.21 2.64
C ALA A 231 20.70 -14.77 1.23
N ASP A 232 19.67 -15.44 0.67
CA ASP A 232 19.69 -16.00 -0.69
C ASP A 232 18.31 -15.88 -1.34
N PRO A 233 18.01 -14.75 -2.00
CA PRO A 233 16.73 -14.53 -2.66
C PRO A 233 16.63 -15.18 -4.04
N SER A 234 17.61 -15.99 -4.45
CA SER A 234 17.68 -16.56 -5.81
C SER A 234 16.51 -17.49 -6.16
N LYS A 235 15.76 -17.95 -5.16
CA LYS A 235 14.57 -18.80 -5.33
C LYS A 235 13.59 -18.65 -4.18
N PRO A 236 12.29 -18.84 -4.43
CA PRO A 236 11.27 -18.86 -3.39
C PRO A 236 11.50 -19.97 -2.36
N LEU A 237 11.26 -19.65 -1.09
CA LEU A 237 11.22 -20.64 0.02
C LEU A 237 9.85 -21.30 0.13
N ARG A 238 8.79 -20.49 0.12
CA ARG A 238 7.40 -20.92 0.36
C ARG A 238 6.45 -20.05 -0.46
N ARG A 239 5.24 -20.56 -0.68
CA ARG A 239 4.16 -19.83 -1.33
C ARG A 239 2.82 -20.22 -0.75
N ALA A 240 1.91 -19.25 -0.56
CA ALA A 240 0.53 -19.46 -0.18
C ALA A 240 -0.42 -18.74 -1.15
N ALA A 241 -1.43 -19.46 -1.65
CA ALA A 241 -2.46 -18.87 -2.50
C ALA A 241 -3.54 -18.20 -1.64
N ALA A 242 -3.93 -16.99 -2.00
CA ALA A 242 -5.00 -16.26 -1.32
C ALA A 242 -6.38 -16.88 -1.60
N PRO A 243 -7.27 -16.95 -0.59
CA PRO A 243 -8.55 -17.60 -0.73
C PRO A 243 -9.57 -16.69 -1.46
N GLY A 244 -9.75 -16.88 -2.76
CA GLY A 244 -10.80 -16.23 -3.55
C GLY A 244 -10.61 -14.75 -3.87
N PHE A 245 -9.48 -14.14 -3.53
CA PHE A 245 -9.19 -12.74 -3.87
C PHE A 245 -7.78 -12.58 -4.44
N MET A 246 -7.53 -11.44 -5.08
CA MET A 246 -6.25 -11.02 -5.61
C MET A 246 -5.60 -10.10 -4.57
N PRO A 247 -4.67 -10.59 -3.73
CA PRO A 247 -4.01 -9.75 -2.74
C PRO A 247 -3.22 -8.65 -3.45
N ASP A 248 -3.21 -7.48 -2.84
CA ASP A 248 -2.54 -6.29 -3.34
C ASP A 248 -1.43 -5.86 -2.36
N ASN A 249 -1.72 -5.08 -1.32
CA ASN A 249 -0.77 -4.74 -0.29
C ASN A 249 -0.77 -5.72 0.90
N ILE A 250 0.33 -5.73 1.66
CA ILE A 250 0.59 -6.65 2.77
C ILE A 250 1.29 -5.91 3.91
N HIS A 251 0.76 -6.01 5.13
CA HIS A 251 1.33 -5.36 6.31
C HIS A 251 1.22 -6.22 7.56
N TRP A 252 2.12 -6.01 8.53
CA TRP A 252 2.01 -6.67 9.83
C TRP A 252 0.82 -6.15 10.65
N HIS A 253 0.08 -7.08 11.25
CA HIS A 253 -0.94 -6.83 12.25
C HIS A 253 -0.93 -7.93 13.31
N GLU A 254 -0.55 -7.58 14.55
CA GLU A 254 -0.54 -8.49 15.71
C GLU A 254 0.15 -9.85 15.43
N GLY A 255 1.35 -9.82 14.84
CA GLY A 255 2.15 -11.02 14.56
C GLY A 255 1.69 -11.85 13.36
N ARG A 256 0.73 -11.38 12.58
CA ARG A 256 0.26 -11.95 11.32
C ARG A 256 0.37 -10.92 10.20
N LEU A 257 0.42 -11.40 8.97
CA LEU A 257 0.39 -10.52 7.80
C LEU A 257 -1.06 -10.30 7.38
N LEU A 258 -1.50 -9.04 7.34
CA LEU A 258 -2.82 -8.64 6.88
C LEU A 258 -2.74 -8.25 5.41
N LEU A 259 -3.61 -8.83 4.59
CA LEU A 259 -3.69 -8.58 3.16
C LEU A 259 -5.11 -8.21 2.78
N ALA A 260 -5.24 -7.30 1.83
CA ALA A 260 -6.50 -6.97 1.20
C ALA A 260 -6.37 -7.00 -0.32
N GLY A 261 -7.49 -7.09 -1.01
CA GLY A 261 -7.52 -7.06 -2.46
C GLY A 261 -8.90 -7.35 -3.04
N MET A 262 -9.00 -7.29 -4.35
CA MET A 262 -10.25 -7.51 -5.07
C MET A 262 -10.58 -9.01 -5.18
N GLN A 263 -11.86 -9.35 -5.15
CA GLN A 263 -12.33 -10.72 -5.44
C GLN A 263 -11.91 -11.17 -6.84
N VAL A 264 -11.60 -12.45 -6.94
CA VAL A 264 -11.21 -13.09 -8.21
C VAL A 264 -12.43 -13.34 -9.07
N ASP A 265 -13.43 -13.98 -8.49
CA ASP A 265 -14.62 -14.46 -9.19
C ASP A 265 -15.77 -13.50 -8.91
N GLU A 266 -16.04 -12.63 -9.88
CA GLU A 266 -17.15 -11.69 -9.88
C GLU A 266 -17.97 -11.88 -11.15
N PRO A 267 -19.15 -12.54 -11.07
CA PRO A 267 -19.97 -12.82 -12.25
C PRO A 267 -20.36 -11.56 -13.04
N ALA A 268 -20.64 -10.45 -12.37
CA ALA A 268 -20.96 -9.18 -13.01
C ALA A 268 -19.79 -8.62 -13.83
N CYS A 269 -18.55 -9.01 -13.50
CA CYS A 269 -17.33 -8.66 -14.21
C CYS A 269 -16.88 -9.73 -15.23
N GLY A 270 -17.71 -10.74 -15.48
CA GLY A 270 -17.37 -11.87 -16.34
C GLY A 270 -16.48 -12.92 -15.67
N GLY A 271 -16.50 -13.04 -14.34
CA GLY A 271 -15.72 -13.99 -13.56
C GLY A 271 -14.24 -13.62 -13.44
N LEU A 272 -13.37 -14.59 -13.66
CA LEU A 272 -11.93 -14.37 -13.77
C LEU A 272 -11.63 -13.29 -14.83
N ARG A 273 -10.51 -12.60 -14.66
CA ARG A 273 -10.16 -11.45 -15.51
C ARG A 273 -10.38 -11.71 -16.98
N LYS A 274 -11.23 -10.91 -17.57
CA LYS A 274 -11.56 -10.95 -18.99
C LYS A 274 -10.42 -10.31 -19.79
N ILE A 275 -9.99 -10.99 -20.84
CA ILE A 275 -9.09 -10.43 -21.85
C ILE A 275 -9.94 -9.95 -23.02
N VAL A 276 -9.97 -8.66 -23.27
CA VAL A 276 -10.68 -8.02 -24.40
C VAL A 276 -9.64 -7.37 -25.30
N ASP A 277 -9.63 -7.71 -26.58
CA ASP A 277 -8.66 -7.19 -27.57
C ASP A 277 -7.21 -7.29 -27.11
N GLY A 278 -6.84 -8.42 -26.48
CA GLY A 278 -5.51 -8.67 -25.98
C GLY A 278 -5.12 -7.88 -24.72
N LYS A 279 -6.08 -7.18 -24.09
CA LYS A 279 -5.85 -6.42 -22.86
C LYS A 279 -6.69 -6.97 -21.71
N ALA A 280 -6.08 -7.00 -20.51
CA ALA A 280 -6.81 -7.37 -19.31
C ALA A 280 -7.82 -6.27 -18.94
N ASP A 281 -9.11 -6.62 -19.01
CA ASP A 281 -10.20 -5.77 -18.51
C ASP A 281 -10.34 -6.00 -16.99
N GLY A 282 -9.47 -5.42 -16.22
CA GLY A 282 -9.48 -5.62 -14.78
C GLY A 282 -9.84 -4.37 -13.98
N MET A 283 -9.84 -3.21 -14.66
CA MET A 283 -9.80 -1.94 -13.96
C MET A 283 -11.14 -1.21 -13.93
N LEU A 284 -12.07 -1.59 -14.78
CA LEU A 284 -13.32 -0.85 -15.00
C LEU A 284 -14.52 -1.48 -14.28
N CYS A 285 -14.44 -2.73 -13.86
CA CYS A 285 -15.53 -3.43 -13.22
C CYS A 285 -15.45 -3.36 -11.70
N HIS A 286 -16.54 -2.97 -11.05
CA HIS A 286 -16.66 -3.02 -9.60
C HIS A 286 -16.63 -4.46 -9.12
N ARG A 287 -15.57 -4.81 -8.38
CA ARG A 287 -15.38 -6.11 -7.76
C ARG A 287 -15.60 -6.00 -6.26
N GLY A 288 -16.10 -7.07 -5.67
CA GLY A 288 -16.04 -7.24 -4.24
C GLY A 288 -14.60 -7.32 -3.73
N TYR A 289 -14.42 -7.43 -2.44
CA TYR A 289 -13.11 -7.48 -1.81
C TYR A 289 -12.96 -8.65 -0.84
N GLY A 290 -11.72 -9.07 -0.64
CA GLY A 290 -11.30 -10.00 0.38
C GLY A 290 -10.24 -9.36 1.28
N VAL A 291 -10.33 -9.62 2.58
CA VAL A 291 -9.30 -9.29 3.56
C VAL A 291 -8.99 -10.55 4.36
N ALA A 292 -7.72 -10.89 4.50
CA ALA A 292 -7.30 -12.08 5.22
C ALA A 292 -6.01 -11.83 6.00
N GLN A 293 -5.85 -12.57 7.08
CA GLN A 293 -4.59 -12.73 7.78
C GLN A 293 -3.87 -13.97 7.25
N LEU A 294 -2.57 -13.84 7.02
CA LEU A 294 -1.66 -14.94 6.71
C LEU A 294 -0.77 -15.22 7.93
N ASP A 295 -0.79 -16.45 8.40
CA ASP A 295 0.17 -16.91 9.40
C ASP A 295 1.53 -17.16 8.71
N PRO A 296 2.59 -16.43 9.06
CA PRO A 296 3.87 -16.53 8.35
C PRO A 296 4.60 -17.88 8.55
N ALA A 297 4.33 -18.56 9.67
CA ALA A 297 4.96 -19.84 9.97
C ALA A 297 4.31 -21.00 9.22
N THR A 298 2.98 -21.03 9.19
CA THR A 298 2.20 -22.12 8.58
C THR A 298 1.81 -21.84 7.13
N MET A 299 1.91 -20.60 6.68
CA MET A 299 1.45 -20.10 5.38
C MET A 299 -0.06 -20.35 5.14
N GLN A 300 -0.85 -20.35 6.22
CA GLN A 300 -2.30 -20.53 6.16
C GLN A 300 -3.01 -19.19 6.27
N PHE A 301 -4.01 -18.99 5.39
CA PHE A 301 -4.87 -17.84 5.41
C PHE A 301 -6.09 -18.03 6.32
N LYS A 302 -6.46 -16.97 7.04
CA LYS A 302 -7.74 -16.82 7.75
C LYS A 302 -8.47 -15.62 7.20
N LEU A 303 -9.63 -15.81 6.57
CA LEU A 303 -10.48 -14.73 6.09
C LEU A 303 -11.00 -13.90 7.27
N ILE A 304 -10.90 -12.57 7.13
CA ILE A 304 -11.41 -11.56 8.06
C ILE A 304 -12.69 -10.95 7.52
N ALA A 305 -12.70 -10.62 6.23
CA ALA A 305 -13.85 -10.06 5.53
C ALA A 305 -13.85 -10.54 4.08
N TYR A 306 -15.06 -10.75 3.55
CA TYR A 306 -15.27 -11.11 2.14
C TYR A 306 -16.65 -10.58 1.75
N ASP A 307 -16.71 -9.56 0.90
CA ASP A 307 -17.95 -8.87 0.56
C ASP A 307 -18.06 -8.63 -0.94
N GLY A 308 -19.29 -8.67 -1.44
CA GLY A 308 -19.59 -8.37 -2.85
C GLY A 308 -19.29 -6.93 -3.27
N PRO A 309 -19.52 -6.61 -4.55
CA PRO A 309 -19.29 -5.27 -5.09
C PRO A 309 -20.10 -4.20 -4.35
N ASP A 310 -19.48 -3.07 -4.07
CA ASP A 310 -20.13 -1.89 -3.53
C ASP A 310 -20.27 -0.82 -4.63
N PRO A 311 -21.43 -0.15 -4.78
CA PRO A 311 -21.63 0.83 -5.85
C PRO A 311 -20.77 2.09 -5.71
N ALA A 312 -20.33 2.41 -4.49
CA ALA A 312 -19.57 3.62 -4.17
C ALA A 312 -18.10 3.36 -3.88
N PHE A 313 -17.65 2.08 -3.83
CA PHE A 313 -16.27 1.73 -3.46
C PHE A 313 -15.76 0.54 -4.27
N ASN A 314 -14.61 0.69 -4.88
CA ASN A 314 -14.01 -0.31 -5.76
C ASN A 314 -12.48 -0.31 -5.63
N GLY A 315 -11.84 -1.37 -6.13
CA GLY A 315 -10.39 -1.43 -6.24
C GLY A 315 -9.68 -1.49 -4.89
N VAL A 316 -10.22 -2.28 -3.96
CA VAL A 316 -9.58 -2.46 -2.64
C VAL A 316 -8.16 -2.99 -2.82
N SER A 317 -7.19 -2.29 -2.21
CA SER A 317 -5.77 -2.58 -2.32
C SER A 317 -5.08 -2.83 -0.97
N ALA A 318 -5.53 -2.18 0.11
CA ALA A 318 -4.96 -2.39 1.43
C ALA A 318 -6.02 -2.33 2.52
N ALA A 319 -5.66 -2.82 3.71
CA ALA A 319 -6.51 -2.74 4.89
C ALA A 319 -5.69 -2.59 6.16
N VAL A 320 -6.28 -1.94 7.17
CA VAL A 320 -5.77 -1.93 8.54
C VAL A 320 -6.92 -2.15 9.53
N LEU A 321 -6.62 -2.80 10.63
CA LEU A 321 -7.57 -3.02 11.72
C LEU A 321 -7.30 -2.03 12.85
N VAL A 322 -8.35 -1.37 13.31
CA VAL A 322 -8.34 -0.51 14.50
C VAL A 322 -9.52 -0.96 15.37
N ASP A 323 -9.23 -1.62 16.46
CA ASP A 323 -10.24 -2.29 17.29
C ASP A 323 -11.10 -3.26 16.47
N ASN A 324 -12.41 -3.01 16.35
CA ASN A 324 -13.33 -3.80 15.53
C ASN A 324 -13.64 -3.14 14.19
N ASP A 325 -12.94 -2.08 13.82
CA ASP A 325 -13.14 -1.39 12.56
C ASP A 325 -12.06 -1.79 11.54
N LEU A 326 -12.52 -2.29 10.40
CA LEU A 326 -11.68 -2.58 9.25
C LEU A 326 -11.68 -1.34 8.34
N TRP A 327 -10.52 -0.72 8.21
CA TRP A 327 -10.27 0.42 7.34
C TRP A 327 -9.72 -0.08 6.02
N LEU A 328 -10.34 0.34 4.92
CA LEU A 328 -10.01 -0.12 3.58
C LEU A 328 -9.47 1.03 2.73
N ALA A 329 -8.36 0.75 2.06
CA ALA A 329 -7.75 1.58 1.05
C ALA A 329 -8.15 1.11 -0.36
N SER A 330 -7.99 1.98 -1.36
CA SER A 330 -8.34 1.70 -2.75
C SER A 330 -7.47 2.49 -3.72
N TYR A 331 -6.94 1.80 -4.73
CA TYR A 331 -6.20 2.46 -5.82
C TYR A 331 -7.12 3.15 -6.86
N GLN A 332 -8.44 2.99 -6.76
CA GLN A 332 -9.41 3.53 -7.73
C GLN A 332 -10.36 4.57 -7.14
N SER A 333 -10.79 4.38 -5.88
CA SER A 333 -11.82 5.22 -5.27
C SER A 333 -11.26 6.55 -4.75
N ASP A 334 -12.11 7.54 -4.62
CA ASP A 334 -11.80 8.87 -4.08
C ASP A 334 -12.04 8.97 -2.56
N ARG A 335 -12.16 7.85 -1.89
CA ARG A 335 -12.57 7.75 -0.48
C ARG A 335 -11.90 6.60 0.25
N VAL A 336 -11.78 6.75 1.56
CA VAL A 336 -11.47 5.68 2.51
C VAL A 336 -12.77 5.03 2.95
N ALA A 337 -12.81 3.70 3.06
CA ALA A 337 -13.97 3.00 3.56
C ALA A 337 -13.71 2.39 4.94
N VAL A 338 -14.75 2.34 5.77
CA VAL A 338 -14.72 1.75 7.11
C VAL A 338 -15.85 0.75 7.25
N ARG A 339 -15.52 -0.48 7.63
CA ARG A 339 -16.46 -1.56 7.94
C ARG A 339 -16.37 -1.95 9.40
N ARG A 340 -17.48 -1.95 10.10
CA ARG A 340 -17.56 -2.54 11.44
C ARG A 340 -17.64 -4.06 11.36
N LEU A 341 -16.70 -4.77 11.99
CA LEU A 341 -16.73 -6.22 12.08
C LEU A 341 -17.70 -6.68 13.19
N SER A 342 -18.50 -7.71 12.88
CA SER A 342 -19.54 -8.22 13.81
C SER A 342 -18.97 -9.00 14.98
N TYR A 343 -17.75 -9.52 14.88
CA TYR A 343 -17.09 -10.29 15.92
C TYR A 343 -15.70 -9.73 16.20
N PRO A 344 -15.29 -9.60 17.47
CA PRO A 344 -13.90 -9.30 17.78
C PRO A 344 -13.05 -10.43 17.22
N LEU A 345 -11.97 -10.06 16.54
CA LEU A 345 -10.95 -11.03 16.13
C LEU A 345 -10.44 -11.69 17.42
N SER A 346 -10.66 -12.99 17.58
CA SER A 346 -10.08 -13.75 18.71
C SER A 346 -8.56 -13.55 18.69
N ARG A 347 -8.05 -12.97 19.78
CA ARG A 347 -6.61 -12.79 20.05
C ARG A 347 -5.88 -14.12 20.02
#